data_9ba9e99879456a2b32d0a52116866d78
#
_entry.id   9ba9e99879456a2b32d0a52116866d78
#
_cell.length_a   1.000
_cell.length_b   1.000
_cell.length_c   1.000
_cell.angle_alpha   90.00
_cell.angle_beta   90.00
_cell.angle_gamma   90.00
#
_symmetry.space_group_name_H-M   'P 1'
#
loop_
_entity.id
_entity.type
_entity.pdbx_description
1 polymer ?
#
loop_
_entity_poly.entity_id
_entity_poly.type
_entity_poly.pdbx_seq_one_letter_code
_entity_poly.pdbx_strand_id
1 'polypeptide(L)'
;MTRWDPTWSVAVEKVTSNPWQGALDRKTAELISLAVNAACTNLNLDGTRRHIKRAIEAGATRDELLMVLKMASLLSIHVCSLGAPILIEEAGAAGASAKGKSVATPACDRMRAAGQWNVAWDPFYDIDPEWTEAFIVCGAPVYAGGVLDPKLAELLSIAFDVSFTHMYAPGVRRHVKAALRLGATVEEIMDVLKLCVAQGVQAFNMSIPILAEELAKGS
;
A
#
# COMPACT_ATOMS: atom_id res chain seq x y z
N MET A 1 26.58 8.25 0.79
CA MET A 1 26.55 7.35 1.96
C MET A 1 27.95 6.87 2.33
N THR A 2 28.62 6.10 1.50
CA THR A 2 29.96 5.49 1.74
C THR A 2 31.05 6.47 2.18
N ARG A 3 31.01 7.72 1.71
CA ARG A 3 31.98 8.77 2.09
C ARG A 3 31.79 9.28 3.53
N TRP A 4 30.55 9.24 4.06
CA TRP A 4 30.22 9.79 5.38
C TRP A 4 30.31 8.76 6.50
N ASP A 5 29.84 7.54 6.22
CA ASP A 5 29.91 6.40 7.14
C ASP A 5 30.05 5.11 6.33
N PRO A 6 31.28 4.66 6.07
CA PRO A 6 31.53 3.44 5.32
C PRO A 6 30.98 2.18 6.00
N THR A 7 31.09 2.14 7.34
CA THR A 7 30.65 0.97 8.12
C THR A 7 29.15 0.80 8.06
N TRP A 8 28.41 1.89 8.29
CA TRP A 8 26.94 1.88 8.19
C TRP A 8 26.48 1.62 6.76
N SER A 9 27.17 2.16 5.75
CA SER A 9 26.85 1.89 4.34
C SER A 9 26.89 0.40 4.01
N VAL A 10 27.92 -0.31 4.45
CA VAL A 10 28.02 -1.77 4.26
C VAL A 10 26.92 -2.52 4.99
N ALA A 11 26.60 -2.10 6.23
CA ALA A 11 25.54 -2.73 7.00
C ALA A 11 24.15 -2.52 6.36
N VAL A 12 23.85 -1.29 5.94
CA VAL A 12 22.59 -0.94 5.25
C VAL A 12 22.46 -1.66 3.91
N GLU A 13 23.54 -1.79 3.16
CA GLU A 13 23.54 -2.52 1.91
C GLU A 13 23.08 -3.97 2.12
N LYS A 14 23.52 -4.65 3.16
CA LYS A 14 23.07 -6.01 3.49
C LYS A 14 21.57 -6.09 3.82
N VAL A 15 20.99 -5.02 4.34
CA VAL A 15 19.55 -4.98 4.68
C VAL A 15 18.69 -4.61 3.46
N THR A 16 19.24 -3.75 2.57
CA THR A 16 18.48 -3.16 1.47
C THR A 16 18.83 -3.72 0.10
N SER A 17 20.01 -4.31 -0.06
CA SER A 17 20.42 -4.96 -1.30
C SER A 17 20.01 -6.42 -1.25
N ASN A 18 19.11 -6.75 -2.02
CA ASN A 18 18.83 -8.03 -2.63
C ASN A 18 17.37 -8.48 -2.60
N PRO A 19 16.43 -7.61 -3.00
CA PRO A 19 15.05 -8.07 -3.20
C PRO A 19 14.94 -9.17 -4.27
N TRP A 20 15.98 -9.30 -5.13
CA TRP A 20 15.99 -10.25 -6.25
C TRP A 20 16.62 -11.61 -5.95
N GLN A 21 17.20 -11.82 -4.79
CA GLN A 21 17.73 -13.12 -4.34
C GLN A 21 16.80 -13.82 -3.34
N GLY A 22 15.63 -13.23 -3.10
CA GLY A 22 14.58 -13.79 -2.26
C GLY A 22 13.65 -14.73 -3.02
N ALA A 23 12.49 -14.97 -2.43
CA ALA A 23 11.44 -15.80 -2.99
C ALA A 23 10.62 -15.06 -4.10
N LEU A 24 10.64 -13.73 -4.11
CA LEU A 24 9.95 -12.92 -5.12
C LEU A 24 10.79 -12.79 -6.40
N ASP A 25 10.14 -12.91 -7.55
CA ASP A 25 10.77 -12.56 -8.83
C ASP A 25 11.01 -11.04 -8.94
N ARG A 26 11.90 -10.66 -9.88
CA ARG A 26 12.30 -9.26 -10.04
C ARG A 26 11.13 -8.33 -10.37
N LYS A 27 10.21 -8.75 -11.24
CA LYS A 27 9.05 -7.92 -11.62
C LYS A 27 8.16 -7.66 -10.41
N THR A 28 7.82 -8.69 -9.66
CA THR A 28 7.03 -8.60 -8.43
C THR A 28 7.68 -7.68 -7.40
N ALA A 29 8.98 -7.83 -7.15
CA ALA A 29 9.70 -6.98 -6.20
C ALA A 29 9.74 -5.49 -6.62
N GLU A 30 9.87 -5.20 -7.93
CA GLU A 30 9.82 -3.82 -8.43
C GLU A 30 8.41 -3.23 -8.38
N LEU A 31 7.36 -4.02 -8.65
CA LEU A 31 5.98 -3.56 -8.50
C LEU A 31 5.63 -3.25 -7.04
N ILE A 32 6.09 -4.08 -6.09
CA ILE A 32 5.92 -3.82 -4.65
C ILE A 32 6.70 -2.56 -4.23
N SER A 33 7.94 -2.41 -4.69
CA SER A 33 8.74 -1.22 -4.43
C SER A 33 8.12 0.04 -5.03
N LEU A 34 7.53 -0.05 -6.23
CA LEU A 34 6.74 1.03 -6.82
C LEU A 34 5.53 1.37 -5.93
N ALA A 35 4.79 0.36 -5.49
CA ALA A 35 3.60 0.53 -4.66
C ALA A 35 3.90 1.38 -3.42
N VAL A 36 4.90 1.01 -2.62
CA VAL A 36 5.22 1.73 -1.38
C VAL A 36 5.84 3.11 -1.61
N ASN A 37 6.52 3.34 -2.74
CA ASN A 37 7.04 4.67 -3.08
C ASN A 37 5.95 5.60 -3.61
N ALA A 38 4.99 5.10 -4.39
CA ALA A 38 3.89 5.86 -4.98
C ALA A 38 2.67 6.00 -4.03
N ALA A 39 2.62 5.23 -2.93
CA ALA A 39 1.52 5.27 -1.97
C ALA A 39 1.20 6.71 -1.53
N CYS A 40 -0.10 7.03 -1.40
CA CYS A 40 -0.55 8.36 -0.95
C CYS A 40 -0.01 8.75 0.43
N THR A 41 0.50 7.79 1.20
CA THR A 41 1.16 7.97 2.50
C THR A 41 2.67 8.29 2.39
N ASN A 42 3.30 8.13 1.20
CA ASN A 42 4.75 8.32 1.00
C ASN A 42 5.09 9.35 -0.08
N LEU A 43 4.48 9.22 -1.28
CA LEU A 43 4.65 10.12 -2.43
C LEU A 43 6.12 10.42 -2.79
N ASN A 44 6.98 9.40 -2.72
CA ASN A 44 8.40 9.52 -3.06
C ASN A 44 8.61 9.54 -4.58
N LEU A 45 8.80 10.72 -5.13
CA LEU A 45 8.91 10.94 -6.58
C LEU A 45 10.09 10.19 -7.22
N ASP A 46 11.26 10.27 -6.61
CA ASP A 46 12.48 9.64 -7.15
C ASP A 46 12.41 8.11 -7.07
N GLY A 47 11.88 7.59 -5.96
CA GLY A 47 11.60 6.17 -5.78
C GLY A 47 10.58 5.66 -6.80
N THR A 48 9.48 6.37 -6.97
CA THR A 48 8.44 6.05 -7.96
C THR A 48 9.02 5.97 -9.37
N ARG A 49 9.76 7.00 -9.79
CA ARG A 49 10.42 7.03 -11.11
C ARG A 49 11.38 5.85 -11.31
N ARG A 50 12.21 5.58 -10.32
CA ARG A 50 13.19 4.48 -10.35
C ARG A 50 12.52 3.13 -10.49
N HIS A 51 11.47 2.86 -9.70
CA HIS A 51 10.82 1.56 -9.69
C HIS A 51 9.87 1.36 -10.87
N ILE A 52 9.25 2.40 -11.44
CA ILE A 52 8.57 2.32 -12.74
C ILE A 52 9.56 1.85 -13.82
N LYS A 53 10.72 2.52 -13.93
CA LYS A 53 11.73 2.15 -14.93
C LYS A 53 12.17 0.70 -14.78
N ARG A 54 12.51 0.27 -13.56
CA ARG A 54 12.98 -1.09 -13.27
C ARG A 54 11.90 -2.15 -13.46
N ALA A 55 10.65 -1.85 -13.13
CA ALA A 55 9.53 -2.74 -13.38
C ALA A 55 9.32 -2.97 -14.89
N ILE A 56 9.42 -1.91 -15.72
CA ILE A 56 9.38 -2.02 -17.19
C ILE A 56 10.53 -2.90 -17.68
N GLU A 57 11.76 -2.68 -17.20
CA GLU A 57 12.93 -3.50 -17.53
C GLU A 57 12.76 -4.97 -17.11
N ALA A 58 11.98 -5.22 -16.06
CA ALA A 58 11.62 -6.56 -15.59
C ALA A 58 10.38 -7.18 -16.30
N GLY A 59 9.83 -6.49 -17.30
CA GLY A 59 8.71 -6.98 -18.11
C GLY A 59 7.33 -6.63 -17.55
N ALA A 60 7.21 -5.63 -16.67
CA ALA A 60 5.90 -5.14 -16.26
C ALA A 60 5.21 -4.41 -17.41
N THR A 61 3.93 -4.69 -17.58
CA THR A 61 3.09 -4.04 -18.58
C THR A 61 2.61 -2.66 -18.10
N ARG A 62 2.20 -1.81 -19.04
CA ARG A 62 1.55 -0.52 -18.73
C ARG A 62 0.34 -0.71 -17.81
N ASP A 63 -0.46 -1.75 -18.06
CA ASP A 63 -1.71 -1.96 -17.32
C ASP A 63 -1.45 -2.46 -15.89
N GLU A 64 -0.43 -3.31 -15.68
CA GLU A 64 0.03 -3.69 -14.34
C GLU A 64 0.51 -2.44 -13.56
N LEU A 65 1.36 -1.61 -14.16
CA LEU A 65 1.83 -0.37 -13.53
C LEU A 65 0.68 0.57 -13.16
N LEU A 66 -0.25 0.78 -14.11
CA LEU A 66 -1.43 1.61 -13.86
C LEU A 66 -2.30 1.05 -12.74
N MET A 67 -2.45 -0.27 -12.65
CA MET A 67 -3.21 -0.92 -11.57
C MET A 67 -2.54 -0.71 -10.20
N VAL A 68 -1.22 -0.86 -10.10
CA VAL A 68 -0.47 -0.57 -8.87
C VAL A 68 -0.67 0.89 -8.44
N LEU A 69 -0.63 1.85 -9.38
CA LEU A 69 -0.84 3.28 -9.07
C LEU A 69 -2.28 3.58 -8.61
N LYS A 70 -3.28 2.88 -9.18
CA LYS A 70 -4.67 2.95 -8.69
C LYS A 70 -4.77 2.43 -7.25
N MET A 71 -4.17 1.27 -6.96
CA MET A 71 -4.12 0.72 -5.60
C MET A 71 -3.47 1.70 -4.62
N ALA A 72 -2.35 2.32 -5.01
CA ALA A 72 -1.64 3.32 -4.21
C ALA A 72 -2.53 4.51 -3.81
N SER A 73 -3.46 4.91 -4.68
CA SER A 73 -4.43 5.98 -4.42
C SER A 73 -5.59 5.51 -3.54
N LEU A 74 -6.09 4.30 -3.77
CA LEU A 74 -7.26 3.73 -3.07
C LEU A 74 -6.95 3.36 -1.61
N LEU A 75 -5.68 3.26 -1.23
CA LEU A 75 -5.26 3.05 0.15
C LEU A 75 -5.86 4.07 1.12
N SER A 76 -6.18 5.26 0.65
CA SER A 76 -6.83 6.34 1.41
C SER A 76 -8.17 5.95 2.05
N ILE A 77 -8.82 4.85 1.62
CA ILE A 77 -10.07 4.35 2.23
C ILE A 77 -9.91 4.03 3.72
N HIS A 78 -8.71 3.75 4.18
CA HIS A 78 -8.47 3.45 5.59
C HIS A 78 -8.73 4.64 6.51
N VAL A 79 -8.79 5.87 6.00
CA VAL A 79 -9.31 7.04 6.72
C VAL A 79 -10.75 6.80 7.18
N CYS A 80 -11.60 6.30 6.27
CA CYS A 80 -12.99 5.98 6.60
C CYS A 80 -13.11 4.71 7.46
N SER A 81 -12.27 3.69 7.20
CA SER A 81 -12.26 2.47 7.99
C SER A 81 -11.88 2.70 9.46
N LEU A 82 -11.06 3.73 9.73
CA LEU A 82 -10.72 4.18 11.08
C LEU A 82 -11.74 5.19 11.62
N GLY A 83 -12.07 6.22 10.83
CA GLY A 83 -12.82 7.37 11.32
C GLY A 83 -14.34 7.13 11.45
N ALA A 84 -14.94 6.32 10.58
CA ALA A 84 -16.40 6.15 10.61
C ALA A 84 -16.91 5.38 11.85
N PRO A 85 -16.26 4.32 12.33
CA PRO A 85 -16.66 3.70 13.61
C PRO A 85 -16.60 4.68 14.78
N ILE A 86 -15.55 5.47 14.87
CA ILE A 86 -15.38 6.50 15.90
C ILE A 86 -16.46 7.57 15.78
N LEU A 87 -16.77 8.02 14.56
CA LEU A 87 -17.85 8.99 14.32
C LEU A 87 -19.20 8.46 14.78
N ILE A 88 -19.52 7.19 14.51
CA ILE A 88 -20.77 6.56 14.97
C ILE A 88 -20.84 6.53 16.50
N GLU A 89 -19.75 6.13 17.15
CA GLU A 89 -19.66 6.06 18.62
C GLU A 89 -19.88 7.44 19.26
N GLU A 90 -19.13 8.45 18.82
CA GLU A 90 -19.20 9.80 19.39
C GLU A 90 -20.51 10.51 19.05
N ALA A 91 -21.06 10.32 17.86
CA ALA A 91 -22.38 10.85 17.49
C ALA A 91 -23.48 10.23 18.34
N GLY A 92 -23.44 8.91 18.59
CA GLY A 92 -24.35 8.21 19.49
C GLY A 92 -24.27 8.74 20.91
N ALA A 93 -23.08 8.95 21.46
CA ALA A 93 -22.86 9.55 22.77
C ALA A 93 -23.43 10.98 22.86
N ALA A 94 -23.41 11.73 21.77
CA ALA A 94 -23.97 13.09 21.66
C ALA A 94 -25.49 13.09 21.35
N GLY A 95 -26.14 11.92 21.22
CA GLY A 95 -27.55 11.80 20.87
C GLY A 95 -27.85 12.12 19.39
N ALA A 96 -26.84 12.12 18.51
CA ALA A 96 -26.99 12.36 17.08
C ALA A 96 -27.13 11.05 16.29
N SER A 97 -27.82 11.09 15.14
CA SER A 97 -27.92 9.95 14.23
C SER A 97 -26.85 10.03 13.15
N ALA A 98 -26.09 8.94 13.00
CA ALA A 98 -25.08 8.79 11.96
C ALA A 98 -25.56 7.85 10.83
N LYS A 99 -26.85 7.88 10.49
CA LYS A 99 -27.44 7.01 9.46
C LYS A 99 -27.70 7.80 8.16
N GLY A 100 -27.17 7.29 7.06
CA GLY A 100 -27.36 7.84 5.73
C GLY A 100 -28.74 7.55 5.12
N LYS A 101 -28.98 8.15 3.95
CA LYS A 101 -30.18 7.90 3.17
C LYS A 101 -30.07 6.57 2.43
N SER A 102 -31.19 5.85 2.29
CA SER A 102 -31.22 4.64 1.46
C SER A 102 -31.14 5.02 -0.02
N VAL A 103 -30.16 4.48 -0.72
CA VAL A 103 -29.94 4.63 -2.17
C VAL A 103 -29.59 3.26 -2.77
N ALA A 104 -29.73 3.12 -4.09
CA ALA A 104 -29.30 1.90 -4.77
C ALA A 104 -27.75 1.83 -4.83
N THR A 105 -27.18 0.71 -4.43
CA THR A 105 -25.73 0.50 -4.35
C THR A 105 -25.29 -0.80 -5.06
N PRO A 106 -25.47 -0.90 -6.39
CA PRO A 106 -25.26 -2.14 -7.11
C PRO A 106 -23.81 -2.64 -7.12
N ALA A 107 -22.80 -1.78 -6.99
CA ALA A 107 -21.41 -2.22 -6.88
C ALA A 107 -21.13 -2.81 -5.50
N CYS A 108 -21.61 -2.17 -4.44
CA CYS A 108 -21.53 -2.70 -3.09
C CYS A 108 -22.24 -4.07 -2.98
N ASP A 109 -23.42 -4.20 -3.59
CA ASP A 109 -24.18 -5.44 -3.60
C ASP A 109 -23.43 -6.57 -4.34
N ARG A 110 -22.81 -6.26 -5.48
CA ARG A 110 -21.96 -7.22 -6.19
C ARG A 110 -20.75 -7.65 -5.35
N MET A 111 -20.09 -6.74 -4.67
CA MET A 111 -18.96 -7.07 -3.78
C MET A 111 -19.37 -7.98 -2.64
N ARG A 112 -20.56 -7.74 -2.04
CA ARG A 112 -21.14 -8.60 -1.01
C ARG A 112 -21.48 -9.99 -1.56
N ALA A 113 -22.16 -10.06 -2.69
CA ALA A 113 -22.50 -11.32 -3.35
C ALA A 113 -21.27 -12.16 -3.74
N ALA A 114 -20.18 -11.50 -4.13
CA ALA A 114 -18.88 -12.14 -4.44
C ALA A 114 -18.06 -12.54 -3.20
N GLY A 115 -18.53 -12.24 -1.98
CA GLY A 115 -17.77 -12.48 -0.74
C GLY A 115 -16.51 -11.62 -0.60
N GLN A 116 -16.44 -10.51 -1.34
CA GLN A 116 -15.28 -9.58 -1.37
C GLN A 116 -15.49 -8.34 -0.48
N TRP A 117 -16.68 -8.20 0.11
CA TRP A 117 -17.00 -7.10 1.01
C TRP A 117 -16.15 -7.16 2.29
N ASN A 118 -15.56 -6.03 2.66
CA ASN A 118 -14.87 -5.89 3.93
C ASN A 118 -15.85 -5.31 4.96
N VAL A 119 -16.10 -6.03 6.05
CA VAL A 119 -16.98 -5.59 7.16
C VAL A 119 -16.52 -4.27 7.81
N ALA A 120 -15.25 -3.92 7.71
CA ALA A 120 -14.75 -2.61 8.14
C ALA A 120 -15.33 -1.44 7.32
N TRP A 121 -16.01 -1.73 6.20
CA TRP A 121 -16.68 -0.73 5.37
C TRP A 121 -18.14 -0.47 5.80
N ASP A 122 -18.74 -1.36 6.60
CA ASP A 122 -20.12 -1.18 7.06
C ASP A 122 -20.37 0.18 7.73
N PRO A 123 -19.50 0.69 8.63
CA PRO A 123 -19.76 1.96 9.30
C PRO A 123 -19.90 3.15 8.35
N PHE A 124 -19.01 3.29 7.36
CA PHE A 124 -19.12 4.42 6.43
C PHE A 124 -20.17 4.16 5.32
N TYR A 125 -20.45 2.90 5.00
CA TYR A 125 -21.58 2.56 4.14
C TYR A 125 -22.90 2.96 4.80
N ASP A 126 -23.06 2.73 6.09
CA ASP A 126 -24.29 3.09 6.82
C ASP A 126 -24.47 4.61 6.92
N ILE A 127 -23.39 5.36 6.97
CA ILE A 127 -23.39 6.83 7.02
C ILE A 127 -23.65 7.44 5.63
N ASP A 128 -22.91 6.97 4.61
CA ASP A 128 -22.97 7.51 3.25
C ASP A 128 -22.85 6.39 2.20
N PRO A 129 -23.98 5.70 1.92
CA PRO A 129 -23.99 4.62 0.94
C PRO A 129 -23.75 5.11 -0.50
N GLU A 130 -24.11 6.35 -0.84
CA GLU A 130 -23.91 6.91 -2.16
C GLU A 130 -22.41 7.13 -2.45
N TRP A 131 -21.68 7.77 -1.53
CA TRP A 131 -20.25 7.94 -1.64
C TRP A 131 -19.50 6.59 -1.61
N THR A 132 -19.95 5.66 -0.75
CA THR A 132 -19.37 4.32 -0.66
C THR A 132 -19.52 3.57 -1.97
N GLU A 133 -20.68 3.62 -2.62
CA GLU A 133 -20.93 3.04 -3.94
C GLU A 133 -19.94 3.60 -4.97
N ALA A 134 -19.77 4.92 -5.03
CA ALA A 134 -18.83 5.58 -5.95
C ALA A 134 -17.39 5.13 -5.69
N PHE A 135 -16.99 5.00 -4.43
CA PHE A 135 -15.66 4.50 -4.07
C PHE A 135 -15.47 3.04 -4.50
N ILE A 136 -16.45 2.18 -4.24
CA ILE A 136 -16.40 0.76 -4.63
C ILE A 136 -16.31 0.61 -6.16
N VAL A 137 -16.98 1.44 -6.94
CA VAL A 137 -16.82 1.46 -8.41
C VAL A 137 -15.38 1.73 -8.82
N CYS A 138 -14.66 2.62 -8.12
CA CYS A 138 -13.24 2.86 -8.37
C CYS A 138 -12.35 1.67 -7.95
N GLY A 139 -12.67 1.01 -6.85
CA GLY A 139 -11.84 -0.05 -6.25
C GLY A 139 -12.08 -1.45 -6.80
N ALA A 140 -13.30 -1.76 -7.22
CA ALA A 140 -13.69 -3.09 -7.67
C ALA A 140 -12.78 -3.70 -8.76
N PRO A 141 -12.30 -2.94 -9.78
CA PRO A 141 -11.41 -3.49 -10.81
C PRO A 141 -10.08 -4.04 -10.29
N VAL A 142 -9.60 -3.58 -9.13
CA VAL A 142 -8.34 -4.04 -8.53
C VAL A 142 -8.38 -5.54 -8.22
N TYR A 143 -9.49 -6.00 -7.66
CA TYR A 143 -9.66 -7.39 -7.21
C TYR A 143 -10.51 -8.23 -8.18
N ALA A 144 -10.96 -7.64 -9.29
CA ALA A 144 -11.74 -8.35 -10.31
C ALA A 144 -10.92 -9.36 -11.13
N GLY A 145 -9.58 -9.32 -11.02
CA GLY A 145 -8.67 -10.13 -11.82
C GLY A 145 -8.47 -9.60 -13.24
N GLY A 146 -7.64 -10.30 -14.02
CA GLY A 146 -7.39 -10.02 -15.41
C GLY A 146 -6.18 -9.13 -15.73
N VAL A 147 -5.80 -8.21 -14.83
CA VAL A 147 -4.58 -7.38 -14.99
C VAL A 147 -3.48 -7.86 -14.06
N LEU A 148 -3.74 -7.91 -12.76
CA LEU A 148 -2.82 -8.47 -11.79
C LEU A 148 -3.24 -9.90 -11.42
N ASP A 149 -2.25 -10.77 -11.23
CA ASP A 149 -2.47 -12.05 -10.59
C ASP A 149 -3.06 -11.82 -9.18
N PRO A 150 -4.07 -12.59 -8.75
CA PRO A 150 -4.71 -12.41 -7.44
C PRO A 150 -3.74 -12.48 -6.25
N LYS A 151 -2.73 -13.37 -6.30
CA LYS A 151 -1.70 -13.44 -5.26
C LYS A 151 -0.87 -12.15 -5.22
N LEU A 152 -0.49 -11.62 -6.39
CA LEU A 152 0.24 -10.36 -6.49
C LEU A 152 -0.57 -9.19 -5.93
N ALA A 153 -1.87 -9.12 -6.22
CA ALA A 153 -2.74 -8.08 -5.66
C ALA A 153 -2.76 -8.10 -4.12
N GLU A 154 -2.78 -9.30 -3.52
CA GLU A 154 -2.71 -9.43 -2.06
C GLU A 154 -1.32 -9.07 -1.50
N LEU A 155 -0.22 -9.45 -2.17
CA LEU A 155 1.14 -9.06 -1.77
C LEU A 155 1.34 -7.53 -1.83
N LEU A 156 0.82 -6.86 -2.85
CA LEU A 156 0.80 -5.40 -2.96
C LEU A 156 -0.01 -4.78 -1.83
N SER A 157 -1.17 -5.35 -1.51
CA SER A 157 -2.03 -4.88 -0.42
C SER A 157 -1.35 -5.04 0.95
N ILE A 158 -0.60 -6.14 1.18
CA ILE A 158 0.24 -6.29 2.38
C ILE A 158 1.26 -5.15 2.45
N ALA A 159 1.97 -4.87 1.33
CA ALA A 159 2.98 -3.83 1.30
C ALA A 159 2.42 -2.44 1.62
N PHE A 160 1.24 -2.10 1.08
CA PHE A 160 0.55 -0.86 1.39
C PHE A 160 0.20 -0.75 2.88
N ASP A 161 -0.41 -1.79 3.42
CA ASP A 161 -0.96 -1.78 4.77
C ASP A 161 0.13 -1.83 5.86
N VAL A 162 1.25 -2.54 5.59
CA VAL A 162 2.35 -2.69 6.55
C VAL A 162 3.40 -1.58 6.44
N SER A 163 3.38 -0.76 5.39
CA SER A 163 4.38 0.30 5.22
C SER A 163 4.45 1.17 6.49
N PHE A 164 5.66 1.59 6.89
CA PHE A 164 5.89 2.34 8.12
C PHE A 164 5.20 3.71 8.16
N THR A 165 4.75 4.19 7.00
CA THR A 165 3.94 5.42 6.87
C THR A 165 2.45 5.17 7.08
N HIS A 166 2.00 3.90 7.23
CA HIS A 166 0.59 3.54 7.31
C HIS A 166 0.25 2.62 8.48
N MET A 167 0.92 1.45 8.62
CA MET A 167 0.81 0.53 9.76
C MET A 167 -0.64 0.10 10.09
N TYR A 168 -1.42 -0.25 9.07
CA TYR A 168 -2.83 -0.65 9.23
C TYR A 168 -2.99 -2.15 9.51
N ALA A 169 -2.87 -2.54 10.77
CA ALA A 169 -2.89 -3.94 11.21
C ALA A 169 -4.12 -4.77 10.78
N PRO A 170 -5.37 -4.24 10.76
CA PRO A 170 -6.52 -5.03 10.29
C PRO A 170 -6.40 -5.46 8.83
N GLY A 171 -5.92 -4.56 7.95
CA GLY A 171 -5.68 -4.86 6.54
C GLY A 171 -4.54 -5.85 6.36
N VAL A 172 -3.39 -5.64 7.02
CA VAL A 172 -2.27 -6.60 7.01
C VAL A 172 -2.74 -8.01 7.32
N ARG A 173 -3.52 -8.18 8.40
CA ARG A 173 -4.05 -9.50 8.79
C ARG A 173 -4.94 -10.12 7.71
N ARG A 174 -5.83 -9.33 7.11
CA ARG A 174 -6.74 -9.76 6.04
C ARG A 174 -5.96 -10.20 4.81
N HIS A 175 -5.01 -9.38 4.36
CA HIS A 175 -4.26 -9.61 3.12
C HIS A 175 -3.24 -10.74 3.27
N VAL A 176 -2.55 -10.89 4.42
CA VAL A 176 -1.70 -12.05 4.71
C VAL A 176 -2.51 -13.36 4.65
N LYS A 177 -3.69 -13.39 5.28
CA LYS A 177 -4.57 -14.56 5.24
C LYS A 177 -5.03 -14.88 3.80
N ALA A 178 -5.34 -13.87 3.00
CA ALA A 178 -5.75 -14.04 1.61
C ALA A 178 -4.58 -14.50 0.72
N ALA A 179 -3.40 -13.88 0.83
CA ALA A 179 -2.21 -14.25 0.10
C ALA A 179 -1.82 -15.73 0.33
N LEU A 180 -1.82 -16.17 1.60
CA LEU A 180 -1.52 -17.58 1.95
C LEU A 180 -2.53 -18.55 1.31
N ARG A 181 -3.82 -18.21 1.28
CA ARG A 181 -4.85 -19.02 0.59
C ARG A 181 -4.65 -19.09 -0.92
N LEU A 182 -4.08 -18.04 -1.52
CA LEU A 182 -3.74 -17.95 -2.94
C LEU A 182 -2.36 -18.56 -3.26
N GLY A 183 -1.73 -19.22 -2.28
CA GLY A 183 -0.47 -19.95 -2.47
C GLY A 183 0.78 -19.07 -2.33
N ALA A 184 0.69 -17.91 -1.68
CA ALA A 184 1.88 -17.20 -1.27
C ALA A 184 2.63 -17.97 -0.18
N THR A 185 3.96 -17.98 -0.25
CA THR A 185 4.78 -18.59 0.80
C THR A 185 5.09 -17.58 1.92
N VAL A 186 5.53 -18.09 3.06
CA VAL A 186 5.99 -17.26 4.18
C VAL A 186 7.20 -16.42 3.75
N GLU A 187 8.08 -17.00 2.94
CA GLU A 187 9.28 -16.35 2.41
C GLU A 187 8.92 -15.21 1.46
N GLU A 188 7.94 -15.38 0.56
CA GLU A 188 7.44 -14.32 -0.31
C GLU A 188 6.88 -13.16 0.51
N ILE A 189 6.05 -13.45 1.52
CA ILE A 189 5.49 -12.41 2.41
C ILE A 189 6.60 -11.73 3.21
N MET A 190 7.59 -12.47 3.71
CA MET A 190 8.73 -11.89 4.42
C MET A 190 9.55 -10.96 3.52
N ASP A 191 9.69 -11.29 2.22
CA ASP A 191 10.37 -10.42 1.26
C ASP A 191 9.58 -9.13 1.01
N VAL A 192 8.23 -9.19 0.99
CA VAL A 192 7.41 -7.96 0.98
C VAL A 192 7.74 -7.08 2.19
N LEU A 193 7.81 -7.66 3.40
CA LEU A 193 8.13 -6.90 4.61
C LEU A 193 9.52 -6.25 4.52
N LYS A 194 10.52 -7.00 4.05
CA LYS A 194 11.90 -6.48 3.85
C LYS A 194 11.94 -5.33 2.85
N LEU A 195 11.17 -5.40 1.75
CA LEU A 195 11.05 -4.31 0.78
C LEU A 195 10.46 -3.05 1.42
N CYS A 196 9.48 -3.19 2.31
CA CYS A 196 8.95 -2.07 3.08
C CYS A 196 10.00 -1.47 4.03
N VAL A 197 10.77 -2.30 4.74
CA VAL A 197 11.88 -1.85 5.61
C VAL A 197 12.94 -1.09 4.80
N ALA A 198 13.26 -1.56 3.59
CA ALA A 198 14.26 -0.92 2.73
C ALA A 198 13.91 0.54 2.37
N GLN A 199 12.65 0.93 2.43
CA GLN A 199 12.24 2.33 2.22
C GLN A 199 12.80 3.27 3.30
N GLY A 200 13.11 2.78 4.49
CA GLY A 200 13.66 3.59 5.58
C GLY A 200 14.99 4.26 5.24
N VAL A 201 15.78 3.68 4.31
CA VAL A 201 17.03 4.29 3.84
C VAL A 201 16.82 5.63 3.11
N GLN A 202 15.62 5.90 2.64
CA GLN A 202 15.25 7.17 1.99
C GLN A 202 15.49 8.37 2.91
N ALA A 203 15.23 8.22 4.21
CA ALA A 203 15.48 9.28 5.20
C ALA A 203 16.95 9.72 5.15
N PHE A 204 17.88 8.77 5.11
CA PHE A 204 19.30 9.06 5.00
C PHE A 204 19.66 9.65 3.63
N ASN A 205 19.20 9.05 2.54
CA ASN A 205 19.51 9.49 1.18
C ASN A 205 19.03 10.92 0.90
N MET A 206 17.90 11.31 1.46
CA MET A 206 17.35 12.66 1.35
C MET A 206 18.11 13.66 2.22
N SER A 207 18.49 13.28 3.44
CA SER A 207 19.03 14.20 4.44
C SER A 207 20.54 14.45 4.28
N ILE A 208 21.31 13.50 3.78
CA ILE A 208 22.78 13.65 3.64
C ILE A 208 23.19 14.80 2.72
N PRO A 209 22.58 15.01 1.53
CA PRO A 209 22.89 16.18 0.71
C PRO A 209 22.65 17.50 1.45
N ILE A 210 21.52 17.59 2.18
CA ILE A 210 21.17 18.78 2.96
C ILE A 210 22.19 19.02 4.07
N LEU A 211 22.57 17.97 4.81
CA LEU A 211 23.62 18.08 5.83
C LEU A 211 24.95 18.56 5.24
N ALA A 212 25.33 18.04 4.08
CA ALA A 212 26.55 18.44 3.40
C ALA A 212 26.53 19.93 2.99
N GLU A 213 25.40 20.40 2.48
CA GLU A 213 25.20 21.81 2.11
C GLU A 213 25.26 22.75 3.33
N GLU A 214 24.63 22.39 4.46
CA GLU A 214 24.64 23.23 5.66
C GLU A 214 26.04 23.28 6.32
N LEU A 215 26.76 22.17 6.34
CA LEU A 215 28.14 22.15 6.84
C LEU A 215 29.09 23.02 5.97
N ALA A 216 28.85 23.07 4.66
CA ALA A 216 29.65 23.90 3.76
C ALA A 216 29.41 25.40 3.92
N LYS A 217 28.22 25.81 4.40
CA LYS A 217 27.90 27.23 4.70
C LYS A 217 28.52 27.71 6.00
N GLY A 218 28.79 26.83 6.94
CA GLY A 218 29.37 27.13 8.26
C GLY A 218 30.90 27.09 8.29
N SER A 219 31.55 26.77 7.17
CA SER A 219 33.01 26.73 6.98
C SER A 219 33.47 27.96 6.26
#